data_51253fedee6bf83ff8021aa4ef842a83
#
_entry.id   51253fedee6bf83ff8021aa4ef842a83
#
_cell.length_a   1.000
_cell.length_b   1.000
_cell.length_c   1.000
_cell.angle_alpha   90.00
_cell.angle_beta   90.00
_cell.angle_gamma   90.00
#
_symmetry.space_group_name_H-M   'P 1'
#
loop_
_entity.id
_entity.type
_entity.pdbx_description
1 polymer ?
#
loop_
_entity_poly.entity_id
_entity_poly.type
_entity_poly.pdbx_seq_one_letter_code
_entity_poly.pdbx_strand_id
1 'polypeptide(L)'
;MIVISFVNMKGGVGKTTLSVNVADFLVKRHSKKVLFIDMDPQFNATQCLIKGSDYMEYIQEGGTTVVDIFRKPNIANVSVVGGISQNPSCSYSNIKPYTIDRAFDLIPGQLNLNYS
;
A
#
# COMPACT_ATOMS: atom_id res chain seq x y z
N MET A 1 0.38 13.19 -12.67
CA MET A 1 -0.16 12.15 -11.77
C MET A 1 -1.52 12.57 -11.29
N ILE A 2 -2.49 11.68 -11.30
CA ILE A 2 -3.84 11.91 -10.76
C ILE A 2 -4.01 11.00 -9.56
N VAL A 3 -4.53 11.53 -8.45
CA VAL A 3 -4.85 10.76 -7.26
C VAL A 3 -6.38 10.72 -7.10
N ILE A 4 -6.93 9.52 -6.93
CA ILE A 4 -8.35 9.29 -6.69
C ILE A 4 -8.48 8.60 -5.34
N SER A 5 -9.31 9.16 -4.45
CA SER A 5 -9.56 8.60 -3.12
C SER A 5 -11.00 8.15 -2.98
N PHE A 6 -11.20 6.94 -2.48
CA PHE A 6 -12.52 6.40 -2.13
C PHE A 6 -12.62 6.38 -0.61
N VAL A 7 -13.36 7.31 -0.07
CA VAL A 7 -13.48 7.49 1.39
C VAL A 7 -14.93 7.34 1.83
N ASN A 8 -15.16 6.44 2.79
CA ASN A 8 -16.45 6.31 3.44
C ASN A 8 -16.25 5.67 4.82
N MET A 9 -16.86 6.29 5.83
CA MET A 9 -16.82 5.78 7.20
C MET A 9 -17.86 4.68 7.46
N LYS A 10 -18.85 4.55 6.57
CA LYS A 10 -19.92 3.55 6.69
C LYS A 10 -19.54 2.29 5.95
N GLY A 11 -19.55 1.14 6.63
CA GLY A 11 -19.34 -0.16 6.01
C GLY A 11 -20.48 -0.57 5.06
N GLY A 12 -20.20 -1.45 4.10
CA GLY A 12 -21.21 -2.04 3.23
C GLY A 12 -21.78 -1.13 2.14
N VAL A 13 -21.10 -0.05 1.78
CA VAL A 13 -21.56 0.93 0.76
C VAL A 13 -20.95 0.72 -0.63
N GLY A 14 -20.23 -0.39 -0.85
CA GLY A 14 -19.63 -0.69 -2.15
C GLY A 14 -18.31 0.04 -2.44
N LYS A 15 -17.68 0.65 -1.45
CA LYS A 15 -16.39 1.35 -1.60
C LYS A 15 -15.31 0.46 -2.22
N THR A 16 -15.13 -0.75 -1.69
CA THR A 16 -14.16 -1.72 -2.21
C THR A 16 -14.47 -2.12 -3.64
N THR A 17 -15.71 -2.50 -3.91
CA THR A 17 -16.16 -2.91 -5.25
C THR A 17 -15.95 -1.78 -6.27
N LEU A 18 -16.34 -0.56 -5.92
CA LEU A 18 -16.19 0.58 -6.81
C LEU A 18 -14.71 0.89 -7.09
N SER A 19 -13.89 0.96 -6.06
CA SER A 19 -12.46 1.31 -6.20
C SER A 19 -11.70 0.29 -7.03
N VAL A 20 -11.92 -1.00 -6.78
CA VAL A 20 -11.27 -2.09 -7.54
C VAL A 20 -11.71 -2.06 -9.01
N ASN A 21 -13.01 -1.88 -9.27
CA ASN A 21 -13.53 -1.83 -10.64
C ASN A 21 -13.05 -0.58 -11.40
N VAL A 22 -12.95 0.58 -10.75
CA VAL A 22 -12.38 1.78 -11.38
C VAL A 22 -10.91 1.58 -11.73
N ALA A 23 -10.12 1.00 -10.83
CA ALA A 23 -8.71 0.70 -11.09
C ALA A 23 -8.55 -0.25 -12.29
N ASP A 24 -9.29 -1.35 -12.31
CA ASP A 24 -9.27 -2.32 -13.40
C ASP A 24 -9.71 -1.71 -14.75
N PHE A 25 -10.74 -0.89 -14.73
CA PHE A 25 -11.23 -0.17 -15.91
C PHE A 25 -10.17 0.79 -16.48
N LEU A 26 -9.49 1.55 -15.61
CA LEU A 26 -8.44 2.47 -16.03
C LEU A 26 -7.26 1.73 -16.69
N VAL A 27 -6.88 0.60 -16.14
CA VAL A 27 -5.81 -0.25 -16.70
C VAL A 27 -6.24 -0.86 -18.03
N LYS A 28 -7.37 -1.54 -18.05
CA LYS A 28 -7.79 -2.35 -19.22
C LYS A 28 -8.35 -1.53 -20.37
N ARG A 29 -9.12 -0.50 -20.07
CA ARG A 29 -9.83 0.29 -21.09
C ARG A 29 -9.13 1.58 -21.49
N HIS A 30 -8.35 2.14 -20.59
CA HIS A 30 -7.67 3.42 -20.83
C HIS A 30 -6.14 3.32 -20.83
N SER A 31 -5.59 2.13 -20.75
CA SER A 31 -4.14 1.88 -20.77
C SER A 31 -3.37 2.74 -19.77
N LYS A 32 -3.99 3.00 -18.61
CA LYS A 32 -3.35 3.78 -17.54
C LYS A 32 -2.53 2.87 -16.65
N LYS A 33 -1.41 3.41 -16.15
CA LYS A 33 -0.64 2.77 -15.08
C LYS A 33 -1.26 3.17 -13.74
N VAL A 34 -1.64 2.20 -12.95
CA VAL A 34 -2.35 2.41 -11.68
C VAL A 34 -1.53 1.83 -10.53
N LEU A 35 -1.35 2.62 -9.49
CA LEU A 35 -0.94 2.15 -8.17
C LEU A 35 -2.15 2.21 -7.23
N PHE A 36 -2.58 1.05 -6.76
CA PHE A 36 -3.66 0.93 -5.79
C PHE A 36 -3.07 0.83 -4.39
N ILE A 37 -3.51 1.70 -3.48
CA ILE A 37 -3.07 1.70 -2.08
C ILE A 37 -4.28 1.37 -1.21
N ASP A 38 -4.26 0.22 -0.53
CA ASP A 38 -5.34 -0.23 0.33
C ASP A 38 -5.14 0.27 1.76
N MET A 39 -5.84 1.34 2.11
CA MET A 39 -5.80 1.95 3.44
C MET A 39 -6.92 1.46 4.38
N ASP A 40 -7.74 0.54 3.91
CA ASP A 40 -8.81 -0.03 4.74
C ASP A 40 -8.20 -0.91 5.86
N PRO A 41 -8.52 -0.67 7.13
CA PRO A 41 -8.07 -1.53 8.23
C PRO A 41 -8.47 -3.00 8.07
N GLN A 42 -9.55 -3.28 7.35
CA GLN A 42 -10.01 -4.64 7.03
C GLN A 42 -9.42 -5.20 5.74
N PHE A 43 -8.63 -4.42 5.02
CA PHE A 43 -7.94 -4.74 3.75
C PHE A 43 -8.79 -5.55 2.76
N ASN A 44 -10.06 -5.18 2.61
CA ASN A 44 -10.99 -5.87 1.72
C ASN A 44 -10.56 -5.82 0.24
N ALA A 45 -10.03 -4.69 -0.23
CA ALA A 45 -9.52 -4.57 -1.58
C ALA A 45 -8.31 -5.47 -1.83
N THR A 46 -7.42 -5.57 -0.87
CA THR A 46 -6.27 -6.49 -0.92
C THR A 46 -6.74 -7.94 -1.11
N GLN A 47 -7.74 -8.37 -0.35
CA GLN A 47 -8.30 -9.72 -0.47
C GLN A 47 -8.95 -9.98 -1.82
N CYS A 48 -9.48 -8.94 -2.48
CA CYS A 48 -10.03 -9.05 -3.84
C CYS A 48 -8.95 -9.13 -4.91
N LEU A 49 -7.81 -8.48 -4.69
CA LEU A 49 -6.79 -8.26 -5.71
C LEU A 49 -5.64 -9.28 -5.66
N ILE A 50 -5.41 -9.93 -4.52
CA ILE A 50 -4.32 -10.89 -4.33
C ILE A 50 -4.81 -12.13 -3.60
N LYS A 51 -4.35 -13.30 -4.01
CA LYS A 51 -4.63 -14.56 -3.30
C LYS A 51 -3.89 -14.59 -1.96
N GLY A 52 -4.48 -15.24 -0.97
CA GLY A 52 -3.90 -15.32 0.37
C GLY A 52 -2.49 -15.93 0.39
N SER A 53 -2.25 -16.95 -0.42
CA SER A 53 -0.92 -17.57 -0.57
C SER A 53 0.11 -16.59 -1.15
N ASP A 54 -0.26 -15.87 -2.18
CA ASP A 54 0.60 -14.87 -2.82
C ASP A 54 0.88 -13.68 -1.89
N TYR A 55 -0.12 -13.28 -1.10
CA TYR A 55 0.04 -12.25 -0.08
C TYR A 55 1.06 -12.67 0.99
N MET A 56 0.98 -13.90 1.48
CA MET A 56 1.91 -14.41 2.48
C MET A 56 3.34 -14.47 1.94
N GLU A 57 3.52 -14.95 0.72
CA GLU A 57 4.81 -14.97 0.04
C GLU A 57 5.38 -13.55 -0.13
N TYR A 58 4.55 -12.62 -0.59
CA TYR A 58 4.93 -11.21 -0.74
C TYR A 58 5.41 -10.59 0.57
N ILE A 59 4.72 -10.85 1.68
CA ILE A 59 5.12 -10.37 3.01
C ILE A 59 6.44 -11.00 3.45
N GLN A 60 6.63 -12.30 3.24
CA GLN A 60 7.87 -13.02 3.57
C GLN A 60 9.06 -12.51 2.78
N GLU A 61 8.87 -12.10 1.55
CA GLU A 61 9.91 -11.53 0.69
C GLU A 61 10.21 -10.04 0.98
N GLY A 62 9.59 -9.48 1.99
CA GLY A 62 9.80 -8.08 2.40
C GLY A 62 9.04 -7.05 1.56
N GLY A 63 7.91 -7.44 0.98
CA GLY A 63 7.03 -6.54 0.24
C GLY A 63 6.50 -5.40 1.12
N THR A 64 6.28 -4.25 0.52
CA THR A 64 5.81 -3.05 1.21
C THR A 64 4.30 -3.11 1.44
N THR A 65 3.86 -2.87 2.67
CA THR A 65 2.45 -2.70 3.02
C THR A 65 2.14 -1.25 3.34
N VAL A 66 0.86 -0.93 3.47
CA VAL A 66 0.43 0.42 3.86
C VAL A 66 1.00 0.84 5.21
N VAL A 67 1.18 -0.11 6.14
CA VAL A 67 1.76 0.16 7.46
C VAL A 67 3.22 0.61 7.35
N ASP A 68 3.98 0.06 6.43
CA ASP A 68 5.39 0.42 6.22
C ASP A 68 5.54 1.87 5.75
N ILE A 69 4.57 2.38 4.99
CA ILE A 69 4.58 3.77 4.51
C ILE A 69 4.42 4.75 5.68
N PHE A 70 3.61 4.40 6.68
CA PHE A 70 3.34 5.25 7.83
C PHE A 70 4.26 4.99 9.03
N ARG A 71 5.10 3.96 8.95
CA ARG A 71 6.06 3.68 10.01
C ARG A 71 7.12 4.78 10.05
N LYS A 72 7.23 5.46 11.19
CA LYS A 72 8.28 6.44 11.40
C LYS A 72 9.65 5.75 11.31
N PRO A 73 10.64 6.36 10.63
CA PRO A 73 11.99 5.82 10.65
C PRO A 73 12.46 5.74 12.10
N ASN A 74 13.05 4.60 12.47
CA ASN A 74 13.61 4.40 13.79
C ASN A 74 14.77 5.40 14.00
N ILE A 75 14.57 6.38 14.87
CA ILE A 75 15.55 7.42 15.19
C ILE A 75 16.78 6.84 15.94
N ALA A 76 16.71 5.55 16.34
CA ALA A 76 17.76 4.88 17.11
C ALA A 76 19.13 4.78 16.41
N ASN A 77 19.23 5.09 15.12
CA ASN A 77 20.47 5.04 14.34
C ASN A 77 20.90 6.41 13.78
N VAL A 78 20.38 7.50 14.32
CA VAL A 78 20.91 8.83 13.97
C VAL A 78 22.19 9.04 14.76
N SER A 79 23.31 8.69 14.17
CA SER A 79 24.63 9.13 14.66
C SER A 79 24.68 10.64 14.52
N VAL A 80 24.63 11.34 15.65
CA VAL A 80 24.87 12.78 15.68
C VAL A 80 26.36 13.00 15.43
N VAL A 81 26.74 13.09 14.17
CA VAL A 81 28.06 13.55 13.78
C VAL A 81 27.91 15.01 13.36
N GLY A 82 28.41 15.89 14.19
CA GLY A 82 28.70 17.28 13.82
C GLY A 82 27.54 18.26 13.83
N GLY A 83 26.52 18.12 14.68
CA GLY A 83 25.57 19.20 15.00
C GLY A 83 24.63 19.63 13.87
N ILE A 84 24.60 18.91 12.74
CA ILE A 84 23.65 19.12 11.65
C ILE A 84 22.57 18.05 11.78
N SER A 85 21.39 18.46 12.24
CA SER A 85 20.18 17.64 12.15
C SER A 85 19.87 17.41 10.68
N GLN A 86 20.37 16.31 10.13
CA GLN A 86 19.83 15.82 8.87
C GLN A 86 18.45 15.25 9.19
N ASN A 87 17.40 15.92 8.72
CA ASN A 87 16.08 15.33 8.67
C ASN A 87 16.21 13.94 8.02
N PRO A 88 15.75 12.88 8.70
CA PRO A 88 15.70 11.58 8.05
C PRO A 88 14.82 11.74 6.81
N SER A 89 15.45 11.84 5.65
CA SER A 89 14.73 11.82 4.39
C SER A 89 14.01 10.48 4.35
N CYS A 90 12.69 10.49 4.35
CA CYS A 90 11.90 9.34 4.00
C CYS A 90 12.34 8.92 2.60
N SER A 91 13.26 7.98 2.52
CA SER A 91 13.67 7.43 1.24
C SER A 91 12.57 6.51 0.74
N TYR A 92 11.76 6.99 -0.18
CA TYR A 92 10.78 6.18 -0.90
C TYR A 92 11.44 5.19 -1.88
N SER A 93 12.78 5.15 -1.91
CA SER A 93 13.54 4.28 -2.81
C SER A 93 13.38 2.78 -2.52
N ASN A 94 12.85 2.42 -1.35
CA ASN A 94 12.69 1.03 -0.92
C ASN A 94 11.24 0.52 -0.98
N ILE A 95 10.33 1.25 -1.61
CA ILE A 95 8.96 0.80 -1.79
C ILE A 95 8.93 -0.30 -2.85
N LYS A 96 8.45 -1.48 -2.46
CA LYS A 96 8.30 -2.65 -3.33
C LYS A 96 6.83 -3.03 -3.39
N PRO A 97 6.05 -2.47 -4.32
CA PRO A 97 4.64 -2.83 -4.48
C PRO A 97 4.50 -4.24 -5.04
N TYR A 98 3.35 -4.85 -4.79
CA TYR A 98 2.97 -6.09 -5.44
C TYR A 98 2.46 -5.80 -6.86
N THR A 99 3.01 -6.46 -7.85
CA THR A 99 2.57 -6.32 -9.24
C THR A 99 1.43 -7.29 -9.53
N ILE A 100 0.23 -6.76 -9.75
CA ILE A 100 -0.95 -7.55 -10.14
C ILE A 100 -0.89 -7.86 -11.61
N ASP A 101 -0.59 -6.86 -12.42
CA ASP A 101 -0.49 -6.94 -13.88
C ASP A 101 0.48 -5.86 -14.37
N ARG A 102 0.78 -5.88 -15.66
CA ARG A 102 1.76 -5.02 -16.35
C ARG A 102 1.68 -3.53 -15.98
N ALA A 103 0.48 -3.02 -15.74
CA ALA A 103 0.23 -1.61 -15.43
C ALA A 103 -0.55 -1.43 -14.12
N PHE A 104 -0.63 -2.47 -13.30
CA PHE A 104 -1.42 -2.46 -12.08
C PHE A 104 -0.58 -2.98 -10.91
N ASP A 105 -0.19 -2.06 -10.04
CA ASP A 105 0.56 -2.35 -8.82
C ASP A 105 -0.33 -2.11 -7.59
N LEU A 106 -0.06 -2.86 -6.54
CA LEU A 106 -0.78 -2.80 -5.26
C LEU A 106 0.20 -2.58 -4.11
N ILE A 107 -0.12 -1.62 -3.25
CA ILE A 107 0.41 -1.59 -1.88
C ILE A 107 -0.71 -2.13 -0.98
N PRO A 108 -0.59 -3.38 -0.51
CA PRO A 108 -1.65 -4.02 0.23
C PRO A 108 -1.81 -3.48 1.63
N GLY A 109 -3.00 -3.64 2.19
CA GLY A 109 -3.26 -3.50 3.61
C GLY A 109 -2.49 -4.57 4.40
N GLN A 110 -2.33 -4.36 5.68
CA GLN A 110 -1.72 -5.32 6.58
C GLN A 110 -2.67 -5.67 7.70
N LEU A 111 -2.89 -6.97 7.88
CA LEU A 111 -3.57 -7.48 9.05
C LEU A 111 -2.69 -7.26 10.27
N ASN A 112 -3.13 -6.42 11.19
CA ASN A 112 -2.47 -6.28 12.48
C ASN A 112 -2.81 -7.51 13.33
N LEU A 113 -1.95 -8.53 13.27
CA LEU A 113 -2.09 -9.74 14.09
C LEU A 113 -1.73 -9.51 15.59
N ASN A 114 -1.36 -8.29 15.94
CA ASN A 114 -0.95 -7.90 17.29
C ASN A 114 -2.03 -7.15 18.05
N TYR A 115 -3.26 -7.66 18.01
CA TYR A 115 -4.24 -7.36 19.06
C TYR A 115 -4.04 -8.37 20.20
N SER A 116 -3.08 -8.10 21.01
CA SER A 116 -3.02 -8.69 22.36
C SER A 116 -3.66 -7.73 23.34
#